data_9dcc4b46c0d0e71815496fee4fb0d9fe
#
_entry.id   9dcc4b46c0d0e71815496fee4fb0d9fe
#
_cell.length_a   1.000
_cell.length_b   1.000
_cell.length_c   1.000
_cell.angle_alpha   90.00
_cell.angle_beta   90.00
_cell.angle_gamma   90.00
#
_symmetry.space_group_name_H-M   'P 1'
#
loop_
_entity.id
_entity.type
_entity.pdbx_description
1 polymer ?
#
loop_
_entity_poly.entity_id
_entity_poly.type
_entity_poly.pdbx_seq_one_letter_code
_entity_poly.pdbx_strand_id
1 'polypeptide(L)'
;MDSFKIYTQSDIDLLISERVGEEKLGQHVHVYDCPTCPEGEIDIQALMDSPARYVLLGIPEDIGVRANLGIAGTKTAWNSALKALLNIQSNLFLSGEEILVLGHFEIEEPIDTSLQGLRKKVNTIDALVYPIIQKIVNAGKIPIVIGGGHNNAAPIIAGASLGSGGHKMNVVNIDAHADLRDRAEGRHSGNGFSTALGSGYLNQYKIFGLHQNYINQSLPDYIAANQNIKAFYFEDLLQSPKSVIENWNEFIADLQEPSGLEIDLDSIEKVLSSAQTSSGFQLNDIRNILLCNRRNFAYLHVCEGATEMADGKTDSTTGKTIAYLITDFIKALQPHISQKP
;
A
#
# COMPACT_ATOMS: atom_id res chain seq x y z
N MET A 1 -22.04 10.83 0.82
CA MET A 1 -21.08 11.46 -0.13
C MET A 1 -19.69 11.02 0.26
N ASP A 2 -18.89 10.57 -0.71
CA ASP A 2 -17.52 10.14 -0.41
C ASP A 2 -16.74 11.25 0.31
N SER A 3 -15.99 10.90 1.34
CA SER A 3 -15.27 11.83 2.19
C SER A 3 -13.96 11.22 2.71
N PHE A 4 -13.16 12.02 3.40
CA PHE A 4 -12.04 11.54 4.18
C PHE A 4 -12.32 11.82 5.66
N LYS A 5 -12.35 10.77 6.46
CA LYS A 5 -12.48 10.88 7.91
C LYS A 5 -11.10 11.07 8.53
N ILE A 6 -10.84 12.25 9.09
CA ILE A 6 -9.66 12.52 9.91
C ILE A 6 -9.90 11.91 11.30
N TYR A 7 -8.89 11.20 11.82
CA TYR A 7 -8.97 10.57 13.13
C TYR A 7 -8.58 11.53 14.25
N THR A 8 -9.35 11.44 15.34
CA THR A 8 -9.06 12.09 16.62
C THR A 8 -8.36 11.12 17.58
N GLN A 9 -7.82 11.64 18.69
CA GLN A 9 -7.28 10.78 19.74
C GLN A 9 -8.32 9.77 20.25
N SER A 10 -9.58 10.17 20.37
CA SER A 10 -10.67 9.28 20.79
C SER A 10 -10.88 8.10 19.82
N ASP A 11 -10.72 8.31 18.50
CA ASP A 11 -10.81 7.22 17.52
C ASP A 11 -9.68 6.20 17.73
N ILE A 12 -8.48 6.66 18.09
CA ILE A 12 -7.32 5.80 18.38
C ILE A 12 -7.53 5.02 19.68
N ASP A 13 -7.94 5.70 20.75
CA ASP A 13 -8.14 5.11 22.07
C ASP A 13 -9.14 3.95 22.05
N LEU A 14 -10.19 4.04 21.22
CA LEU A 14 -11.19 2.98 21.03
C LEU A 14 -10.61 1.69 20.42
N LEU A 15 -9.46 1.76 19.75
CA LEU A 15 -8.83 0.63 19.09
C LEU A 15 -7.75 -0.06 19.95
N ILE A 16 -7.31 0.60 21.04
CA ILE A 16 -6.25 0.10 21.92
C ILE A 16 -6.86 -0.82 22.98
N SER A 17 -6.22 -1.97 23.14
CA SER A 17 -6.53 -2.93 24.22
C SER A 17 -5.50 -2.78 25.33
N GLU A 18 -5.83 -2.04 26.35
CA GLU A 18 -4.93 -1.82 27.49
C GLU A 18 -4.71 -3.09 28.30
N ARG A 19 -3.47 -3.29 28.75
CA ARG A 19 -3.07 -4.33 29.68
C ARG A 19 -2.07 -3.78 30.67
N VAL A 20 -2.22 -4.11 31.94
CA VAL A 20 -1.33 -3.64 32.99
C VAL A 20 0.12 -4.08 32.71
N GLY A 21 1.03 -3.10 32.71
CA GLY A 21 2.45 -3.32 32.46
C GLY A 21 2.85 -3.43 30.98
N GLU A 22 1.93 -3.16 30.06
CA GLU A 22 2.21 -3.08 28.62
C GLU A 22 2.02 -1.64 28.11
N GLU A 23 2.91 -1.19 27.24
CA GLU A 23 2.78 0.03 26.46
C GLU A 23 2.54 -0.33 25.00
N LYS A 24 1.53 0.27 24.37
CA LYS A 24 1.14 -0.01 22.99
C LYS A 24 1.58 1.12 22.06
N LEU A 25 1.87 0.80 20.79
CA LEU A 25 2.17 1.82 19.79
C LEU A 25 1.09 2.89 19.72
N GLY A 26 -0.19 2.48 19.82
CA GLY A 26 -1.33 3.39 19.78
C GLY A 26 -1.35 4.48 20.86
N GLN A 27 -0.64 4.28 21.99
CA GLN A 27 -0.51 5.26 23.05
C GLN A 27 0.54 6.36 22.72
N HIS A 28 1.35 6.17 21.67
CA HIS A 28 2.45 7.04 21.27
C HIS A 28 2.32 7.61 19.85
N VAL A 29 1.40 7.07 19.03
CA VAL A 29 1.17 7.62 17.69
C VAL A 29 0.58 9.02 17.78
N HIS A 30 0.84 9.83 16.75
CA HIS A 30 0.23 11.14 16.61
C HIS A 30 -1.08 11.05 15.83
N VAL A 31 -1.98 11.98 16.08
CA VAL A 31 -3.15 12.27 15.25
C VAL A 31 -2.95 13.62 14.57
N TYR A 32 -3.68 13.85 13.49
CA TYR A 32 -3.66 15.14 12.80
C TYR A 32 -4.37 16.19 13.67
N ASP A 33 -3.68 17.29 13.91
CA ASP A 33 -4.23 18.43 14.67
C ASP A 33 -4.01 19.73 13.88
N CYS A 34 -5.10 20.43 13.57
CA CYS A 34 -5.07 21.75 12.94
C CYS A 34 -6.25 22.59 13.48
N PRO A 35 -6.07 23.28 14.61
CA PRO A 35 -7.15 24.04 15.24
C PRO A 35 -7.71 25.18 14.37
N THR A 36 -6.96 25.63 13.38
CA THR A 36 -7.33 26.74 12.47
C THR A 36 -7.90 26.27 11.14
N CYS A 37 -7.86 24.96 10.86
CA CYS A 37 -8.35 24.41 9.61
C CYS A 37 -9.88 24.22 9.65
N PRO A 38 -10.59 24.40 8.51
CA PRO A 38 -11.94 23.93 8.39
C PRO A 38 -12.05 22.42 8.67
N GLU A 39 -13.19 22.00 9.22
CA GLU A 39 -13.43 20.59 9.51
C GLU A 39 -13.28 19.73 8.23
N GLY A 40 -12.53 18.65 8.32
CA GLY A 40 -12.26 17.73 7.20
C GLY A 40 -11.18 18.21 6.22
N GLU A 41 -10.58 19.39 6.41
CA GLU A 41 -9.48 19.85 5.57
C GLU A 41 -8.12 19.45 6.14
N ILE A 42 -7.23 19.05 5.23
CA ILE A 42 -5.84 18.74 5.56
C ILE A 42 -4.96 19.89 5.04
N ASP A 43 -4.28 20.56 5.95
CA ASP A 43 -3.32 21.62 5.68
C ASP A 43 -1.90 21.05 5.61
N ILE A 44 -1.10 21.51 4.65
CA ILE A 44 0.28 21.03 4.45
C ILE A 44 1.18 21.46 5.60
N GLN A 45 1.00 22.70 6.12
CA GLN A 45 1.84 23.21 7.20
C GLN A 45 1.62 22.41 8.49
N ALA A 46 0.37 22.05 8.81
CA ALA A 46 0.05 21.22 9.97
C ALA A 46 0.68 19.80 9.85
N LEU A 47 0.73 19.25 8.64
CA LEU A 47 1.47 18.01 8.39
C LEU A 47 2.98 18.20 8.57
N MET A 48 3.56 19.31 8.10
CA MET A 48 5.00 19.62 8.26
C MET A 48 5.38 19.77 9.72
N ASP A 49 4.53 20.42 10.52
CA ASP A 49 4.75 20.69 11.94
C ASP A 49 4.67 19.41 12.81
N SER A 50 4.01 18.36 12.33
CA SER A 50 4.00 17.07 13.01
C SER A 50 5.40 16.48 13.10
N PRO A 51 5.84 15.95 14.26
CA PRO A 51 7.14 15.28 14.39
C PRO A 51 7.17 13.92 13.66
N ALA A 52 6.02 13.34 13.36
CA ALA A 52 5.93 12.06 12.70
C ALA A 52 6.52 12.11 11.27
N ARG A 53 7.25 11.07 10.91
CA ARG A 53 7.80 10.89 9.56
C ARG A 53 6.82 10.17 8.63
N TYR A 54 6.08 9.22 9.17
CA TYR A 54 5.17 8.36 8.43
C TYR A 54 3.72 8.78 8.68
N VAL A 55 2.93 8.87 7.61
CA VAL A 55 1.50 9.20 7.69
C VAL A 55 0.70 8.00 7.24
N LEU A 56 0.00 7.37 8.18
CA LEU A 56 -0.80 6.18 7.96
C LEU A 56 -2.22 6.56 7.58
N LEU A 57 -2.72 6.01 6.48
CA LEU A 57 -4.09 6.19 6.01
C LEU A 57 -4.67 4.95 5.35
N GLY A 58 -6.01 4.85 5.37
CA GLY A 58 -6.75 3.71 4.81
C GLY A 58 -7.58 4.06 3.59
N ILE A 59 -7.69 3.11 2.65
CA ILE A 59 -8.62 3.16 1.53
C ILE A 59 -9.50 1.89 1.59
N PRO A 60 -10.48 1.83 2.52
CA PRO A 60 -11.32 0.64 2.71
C PRO A 60 -12.40 0.55 1.62
N GLU A 61 -12.01 0.11 0.42
CA GLU A 61 -12.90 -0.13 -0.71
C GLU A 61 -12.62 -1.49 -1.36
N ASP A 62 -13.60 -2.05 -2.04
CA ASP A 62 -13.49 -3.25 -2.87
C ASP A 62 -14.11 -3.04 -4.27
N ILE A 63 -14.38 -1.79 -4.61
CA ILE A 63 -15.04 -1.40 -5.85
C ILE A 63 -14.13 -1.70 -7.04
N GLY A 64 -12.83 -1.40 -6.90
CA GLY A 64 -11.85 -1.70 -7.94
C GLY A 64 -11.69 -3.18 -8.23
N VAL A 65 -11.72 -4.02 -7.19
CA VAL A 65 -11.68 -5.48 -7.30
C VAL A 65 -12.91 -6.00 -8.03
N ARG A 66 -14.11 -5.56 -7.63
CA ARG A 66 -15.38 -5.92 -8.30
C ARG A 66 -15.43 -5.40 -9.74
N ALA A 67 -14.88 -4.22 -9.99
CA ALA A 67 -14.76 -3.67 -11.34
C ALA A 67 -13.82 -4.48 -12.25
N ASN A 68 -12.96 -5.33 -11.66
CA ASN A 68 -12.12 -6.33 -12.32
C ASN A 68 -12.72 -7.75 -12.28
N LEU A 69 -14.00 -7.90 -11.89
CA LEU A 69 -14.70 -9.16 -11.75
C LEU A 69 -14.19 -10.06 -10.59
N GLY A 70 -13.44 -9.48 -9.65
CA GLY A 70 -12.96 -10.18 -8.46
C GLY A 70 -14.03 -10.25 -7.35
N ILE A 71 -13.72 -11.00 -6.31
CA ILE A 71 -14.57 -11.20 -5.14
C ILE A 71 -14.33 -10.06 -4.16
N ALA A 72 -15.41 -9.39 -3.70
CA ALA A 72 -15.35 -8.31 -2.74
C ALA A 72 -14.76 -8.74 -1.39
N GLY A 73 -14.03 -7.84 -0.72
CA GLY A 73 -13.47 -8.13 0.60
C GLY A 73 -12.38 -7.14 1.05
N THR A 74 -11.64 -6.53 0.13
CA THR A 74 -10.46 -5.71 0.44
C THR A 74 -10.75 -4.52 1.37
N LYS A 75 -11.99 -4.03 1.41
CA LYS A 75 -12.42 -2.98 2.36
C LYS A 75 -12.29 -3.39 3.84
N THR A 76 -12.21 -4.69 4.14
CA THR A 76 -12.12 -5.20 5.51
C THR A 76 -10.73 -5.13 6.11
N ALA A 77 -9.70 -4.90 5.30
CA ALA A 77 -8.29 -4.91 5.72
C ALA A 77 -7.94 -3.75 6.66
N TRP A 78 -8.41 -2.53 6.37
CA TRP A 78 -8.02 -1.31 7.09
C TRP A 78 -8.20 -1.40 8.60
N ASN A 79 -9.43 -1.63 9.06
CA ASN A 79 -9.74 -1.64 10.49
C ASN A 79 -8.98 -2.74 11.24
N SER A 80 -8.84 -3.91 10.62
CA SER A 80 -8.11 -5.03 11.21
C SER A 80 -6.61 -4.74 11.30
N ALA A 81 -6.03 -4.17 10.25
CA ALA A 81 -4.62 -3.80 10.21
C ALA A 81 -4.30 -2.68 11.21
N LEU A 82 -5.11 -1.61 11.24
CA LEU A 82 -4.93 -0.51 12.17
C LEU A 82 -5.01 -1.01 13.62
N LYS A 83 -6.05 -1.79 13.95
CA LYS A 83 -6.18 -2.37 15.30
C LYS A 83 -5.00 -3.26 15.65
N ALA A 84 -4.52 -4.08 14.73
CA ALA A 84 -3.35 -4.93 14.96
C ALA A 84 -2.08 -4.10 15.19
N LEU A 85 -1.86 -3.07 14.40
CA LEU A 85 -0.70 -2.17 14.49
C LEU A 85 -0.68 -1.40 15.82
N LEU A 86 -1.80 -0.76 16.17
CA LEU A 86 -1.89 0.05 17.40
C LEU A 86 -1.71 -0.78 18.68
N ASN A 87 -1.95 -2.09 18.63
CA ASN A 87 -1.77 -3.01 19.76
C ASN A 87 -0.41 -3.72 19.82
N ILE A 88 0.52 -3.39 18.93
CA ILE A 88 1.92 -3.82 19.05
C ILE A 88 2.57 -3.12 20.25
N GLN A 89 3.49 -3.80 20.92
CA GLN A 89 4.25 -3.22 22.04
C GLN A 89 5.13 -2.07 21.56
N SER A 90 5.01 -0.90 22.19
CA SER A 90 5.98 0.16 22.06
C SER A 90 7.27 -0.23 22.78
N ASN A 91 8.40 -0.02 22.16
CA ASN A 91 9.70 -0.35 22.74
C ASN A 91 10.85 0.33 21.99
N LEU A 92 12.10 0.03 22.39
CA LEU A 92 13.30 0.61 21.79
C LEU A 92 13.48 0.36 20.28
N PHE A 93 12.78 -0.62 19.69
CA PHE A 93 12.86 -0.91 18.25
C PHE A 93 11.81 -0.15 17.42
N LEU A 94 10.72 0.26 18.06
CA LEU A 94 9.65 1.06 17.46
C LEU A 94 8.83 1.69 18.59
N SER A 95 8.88 3.01 18.70
CA SER A 95 8.18 3.73 19.76
C SER A 95 6.72 4.01 19.43
N GLY A 96 6.42 4.31 18.18
CA GLY A 96 5.13 4.81 17.69
C GLY A 96 5.15 6.31 17.38
N GLU A 97 6.07 7.08 17.97
CA GLU A 97 6.19 8.53 17.76
C GLU A 97 6.51 8.91 16.30
N GLU A 98 7.01 7.95 15.50
CA GLU A 98 7.30 8.14 14.09
C GLU A 98 6.05 8.15 13.20
N ILE A 99 4.89 7.79 13.76
CA ILE A 99 3.65 7.52 13.03
C ILE A 99 2.60 8.57 13.37
N LEU A 100 2.03 9.19 12.33
CA LEU A 100 0.79 9.95 12.40
C LEU A 100 -0.32 9.11 11.78
N VAL A 101 -1.38 8.80 12.52
CA VAL A 101 -2.59 8.16 11.97
C VAL A 101 -3.52 9.25 11.48
N LEU A 102 -3.59 9.42 10.16
CA LEU A 102 -4.38 10.50 9.55
C LEU A 102 -5.87 10.16 9.51
N GLY A 103 -6.22 8.93 9.15
CA GLY A 103 -7.61 8.49 9.01
C GLY A 103 -7.83 7.59 7.81
N HIS A 104 -9.05 7.62 7.26
CA HIS A 104 -9.39 6.79 6.11
C HIS A 104 -10.43 7.44 5.19
N PHE A 105 -10.48 6.97 3.95
CA PHE A 105 -11.54 7.34 3.01
C PHE A 105 -12.83 6.61 3.33
N GLU A 106 -13.93 7.34 3.43
CA GLU A 106 -15.28 6.80 3.50
C GLU A 106 -15.83 6.76 2.07
N ILE A 107 -15.91 5.57 1.49
CA ILE A 107 -16.32 5.35 0.11
C ILE A 107 -17.71 4.73 0.11
N GLU A 108 -18.68 5.46 -0.43
CA GLU A 108 -20.05 4.97 -0.59
C GLU A 108 -20.16 4.02 -1.79
N GLU A 109 -21.03 3.03 -1.64
CA GLU A 109 -21.39 2.15 -2.77
C GLU A 109 -22.00 2.96 -3.91
N PRO A 110 -21.63 2.71 -5.17
CA PRO A 110 -22.24 3.38 -6.30
C PRO A 110 -23.70 2.93 -6.47
N ILE A 111 -24.57 3.84 -6.88
CA ILE A 111 -25.98 3.53 -7.23
C ILE A 111 -26.03 2.54 -8.41
N ASP A 112 -25.17 2.75 -9.41
CA ASP A 112 -25.01 1.84 -10.54
C ASP A 112 -23.94 0.79 -10.20
N THR A 113 -24.38 -0.40 -9.84
CA THR A 113 -23.53 -1.55 -9.52
C THR A 113 -23.15 -2.40 -10.74
N SER A 114 -23.54 -1.97 -11.96
CA SER A 114 -23.04 -2.60 -13.17
C SER A 114 -21.51 -2.46 -13.28
N LEU A 115 -20.88 -3.33 -14.08
CA LEU A 115 -19.45 -3.26 -14.32
C LEU A 115 -18.99 -1.87 -14.75
N GLN A 116 -19.77 -1.20 -15.60
CA GLN A 116 -19.48 0.16 -16.04
C GLN A 116 -19.66 1.19 -14.92
N GLY A 117 -20.68 1.04 -14.07
CA GLY A 117 -20.90 1.89 -12.90
C GLY A 117 -19.76 1.77 -11.89
N LEU A 118 -19.30 0.53 -11.59
CA LEU A 118 -18.14 0.28 -10.74
C LEU A 118 -16.88 0.94 -11.29
N ARG A 119 -16.60 0.77 -12.59
CA ARG A 119 -15.44 1.39 -13.27
C ARG A 119 -15.49 2.92 -13.25
N LYS A 120 -16.66 3.52 -13.36
CA LYS A 120 -16.84 4.99 -13.19
C LYS A 120 -16.57 5.39 -11.75
N LYS A 121 -17.03 4.62 -10.77
CA LYS A 121 -16.81 4.91 -9.35
C LYS A 121 -15.33 4.90 -8.99
N VAL A 122 -14.52 4.01 -9.58
CA VAL A 122 -13.05 4.00 -9.38
C VAL A 122 -12.43 5.33 -9.83
N ASN A 123 -12.87 5.94 -10.93
CA ASN A 123 -12.38 7.29 -11.30
C ASN A 123 -12.71 8.35 -10.22
N THR A 124 -13.84 8.22 -9.53
CA THR A 124 -14.20 9.13 -8.44
C THR A 124 -13.26 8.90 -7.24
N ILE A 125 -12.94 7.64 -6.94
CA ILE A 125 -11.98 7.28 -5.88
C ILE A 125 -10.60 7.84 -6.22
N ASP A 126 -10.13 7.68 -7.47
CA ASP A 126 -8.86 8.25 -7.93
C ASP A 126 -8.80 9.76 -7.64
N ALA A 127 -9.89 10.51 -7.96
CA ALA A 127 -9.97 11.95 -7.75
C ALA A 127 -9.97 12.39 -6.27
N LEU A 128 -10.40 11.51 -5.37
CA LEU A 128 -10.37 11.74 -3.91
C LEU A 128 -9.00 11.44 -3.30
N VAL A 129 -8.33 10.38 -3.78
CA VAL A 129 -7.12 9.86 -3.16
C VAL A 129 -5.89 10.71 -3.50
N TYR A 130 -5.65 11.02 -4.78
CA TYR A 130 -4.40 11.68 -5.18
C TYR A 130 -4.13 13.03 -4.48
N PRO A 131 -5.12 13.89 -4.15
CA PRO A 131 -4.82 15.17 -3.51
C PRO A 131 -4.32 15.03 -2.07
N ILE A 132 -4.80 14.01 -1.35
CA ILE A 132 -4.36 13.74 0.03
C ILE A 132 -2.93 13.20 0.02
N ILE A 133 -2.63 12.24 -0.85
CA ILE A 133 -1.26 11.74 -1.03
C ILE A 133 -0.31 12.87 -1.43
N GLN A 134 -0.72 13.75 -2.36
CA GLN A 134 0.06 14.92 -2.76
C GLN A 134 0.39 15.84 -1.59
N LYS A 135 -0.57 16.13 -0.70
CA LYS A 135 -0.35 16.97 0.49
C LYS A 135 0.64 16.33 1.44
N ILE A 136 0.51 15.02 1.69
CA ILE A 136 1.41 14.27 2.59
C ILE A 136 2.85 14.31 2.06
N VAL A 137 3.05 13.99 0.77
CA VAL A 137 4.39 13.99 0.16
C VAL A 137 4.97 15.39 0.07
N ASN A 138 4.15 16.41 -0.27
CA ASN A 138 4.58 17.81 -0.31
C ASN A 138 5.01 18.33 1.08
N ALA A 139 4.42 17.81 2.16
CA ALA A 139 4.85 18.09 3.53
C ALA A 139 6.16 17.36 3.92
N GLY A 140 6.80 16.64 3.02
CA GLY A 140 8.02 15.87 3.28
C GLY A 140 7.78 14.59 4.09
N LYS A 141 6.54 14.14 4.19
CA LYS A 141 6.15 12.92 4.92
C LYS A 141 6.02 11.73 3.96
N ILE A 142 6.09 10.53 4.51
CA ILE A 142 5.99 9.28 3.76
C ILE A 142 4.60 8.69 4.02
N PRO A 143 3.67 8.68 3.04
CA PRO A 143 2.41 8.00 3.20
C PRO A 143 2.59 6.48 3.25
N ILE A 144 1.94 5.85 4.25
CA ILE A 144 1.73 4.41 4.32
C ILE A 144 0.24 4.17 4.11
N VAL A 145 -0.10 3.58 2.97
CA VAL A 145 -1.48 3.37 2.56
C VAL A 145 -1.87 1.92 2.76
N ILE A 146 -2.99 1.68 3.42
CA ILE A 146 -3.51 0.34 3.68
C ILE A 146 -4.84 0.13 2.97
N GLY A 147 -4.88 -0.94 2.22
CA GLY A 147 -6.13 -1.50 1.70
C GLY A 147 -6.61 -0.91 0.41
N GLY A 148 -7.82 -1.36 0.08
CA GLY A 148 -8.41 -1.26 -1.22
C GLY A 148 -7.83 -2.24 -2.22
N GLY A 149 -8.40 -2.24 -3.43
CA GLY A 149 -7.85 -2.95 -4.56
C GLY A 149 -6.64 -2.24 -5.14
N HIS A 150 -5.86 -2.93 -5.96
CA HIS A 150 -4.65 -2.39 -6.58
C HIS A 150 -4.90 -1.27 -7.63
N ASN A 151 -6.17 -0.96 -7.92
CA ASN A 151 -6.54 0.27 -8.65
C ASN A 151 -5.96 1.53 -7.96
N ASN A 152 -5.85 1.52 -6.63
CA ASN A 152 -5.39 2.65 -5.84
C ASN A 152 -3.90 3.01 -6.07
N ALA A 153 -3.11 2.12 -6.67
CA ALA A 153 -1.75 2.45 -7.12
C ALA A 153 -1.74 3.68 -8.05
N ALA A 154 -2.71 3.82 -8.97
CA ALA A 154 -2.75 4.95 -9.90
C ALA A 154 -2.85 6.32 -9.21
N PRO A 155 -3.83 6.59 -8.33
CA PRO A 155 -3.93 7.87 -7.63
C PRO A 155 -2.81 8.06 -6.58
N ILE A 156 -2.29 7.01 -5.97
CA ILE A 156 -1.14 7.10 -5.04
C ILE A 156 0.10 7.56 -5.80
N ILE A 157 0.41 6.94 -6.94
CA ILE A 157 1.52 7.32 -7.81
C ILE A 157 1.37 8.76 -8.31
N ALA A 158 0.15 9.14 -8.74
CA ALA A 158 -0.13 10.50 -9.20
C ALA A 158 0.10 11.53 -8.07
N GLY A 159 -0.46 11.28 -6.88
CA GLY A 159 -0.29 12.15 -5.73
C GLY A 159 1.17 12.26 -5.28
N ALA A 160 1.90 11.14 -5.25
CA ALA A 160 3.32 11.12 -4.91
C ALA A 160 4.16 11.89 -5.95
N SER A 161 3.90 11.72 -7.24
CA SER A 161 4.55 12.47 -8.30
C SER A 161 4.33 13.97 -8.15
N LEU A 162 3.08 14.40 -7.99
CA LEU A 162 2.71 15.80 -7.83
C LEU A 162 3.30 16.41 -6.54
N GLY A 163 3.28 15.67 -5.43
CA GLY A 163 3.86 16.08 -4.15
C GLY A 163 5.39 16.16 -4.18
N SER A 164 6.04 15.42 -5.07
CA SER A 164 7.49 15.46 -5.32
C SER A 164 7.89 16.50 -6.38
N GLY A 165 7.11 17.56 -6.57
CA GLY A 165 7.40 18.62 -7.54
C GLY A 165 7.15 18.22 -8.99
N GLY A 166 6.32 17.23 -9.25
CA GLY A 166 6.00 16.74 -10.59
C GLY A 166 7.00 15.74 -11.17
N HIS A 167 7.96 15.28 -10.37
CA HIS A 167 8.87 14.22 -10.80
C HIS A 167 8.12 12.89 -10.95
N LYS A 168 8.30 12.22 -12.09
CA LYS A 168 7.68 10.92 -12.31
C LYS A 168 8.20 9.90 -11.30
N MET A 169 7.28 9.10 -10.77
CA MET A 169 7.63 8.03 -9.83
C MET A 169 8.27 6.84 -10.55
N ASN A 170 9.13 6.15 -9.85
CA ASN A 170 9.65 4.84 -10.22
C ASN A 170 9.11 3.85 -9.20
N VAL A 171 8.51 2.76 -9.62
CA VAL A 171 7.78 1.86 -8.71
C VAL A 171 8.30 0.45 -8.82
N VAL A 172 8.51 -0.18 -7.67
CA VAL A 172 8.64 -1.62 -7.57
C VAL A 172 7.40 -2.18 -6.87
N ASN A 173 6.83 -3.20 -7.50
CA ASN A 173 5.64 -3.91 -7.05
C ASN A 173 6.00 -5.37 -6.76
N ILE A 174 5.73 -5.83 -5.55
CA ILE A 174 5.80 -7.24 -5.17
C ILE A 174 4.42 -7.82 -5.42
N ASP A 175 4.28 -8.62 -6.47
CA ASP A 175 2.98 -9.00 -6.99
C ASP A 175 3.05 -10.26 -7.86
N ALA A 176 2.03 -11.11 -7.74
CA ALA A 176 1.82 -12.26 -8.61
C ALA A 176 1.26 -11.86 -9.99
N HIS A 177 0.70 -10.66 -10.10
CA HIS A 177 0.09 -10.07 -11.29
C HIS A 177 0.89 -8.87 -11.80
N ALA A 178 0.60 -8.40 -13.00
CA ALA A 178 1.27 -7.23 -13.56
C ALA A 178 0.46 -5.94 -13.44
N ASP A 179 -0.85 -6.04 -13.32
CA ASP A 179 -1.81 -4.94 -13.27
C ASP A 179 -1.64 -3.90 -14.40
N LEU A 180 -1.31 -4.46 -15.58
CA LEU A 180 -1.08 -3.73 -16.84
C LEU A 180 -2.19 -3.97 -17.87
N ARG A 181 -3.42 -4.30 -17.44
CA ARG A 181 -4.56 -4.45 -18.35
C ARG A 181 -4.86 -3.15 -19.09
N ASP A 182 -5.54 -3.26 -20.23
CA ASP A 182 -5.82 -2.13 -21.11
C ASP A 182 -6.70 -1.07 -20.40
N ARG A 183 -6.29 0.17 -20.48
CA ARG A 183 -7.02 1.33 -19.97
C ARG A 183 -8.38 1.53 -20.67
N ALA A 184 -8.52 1.06 -21.90
CA ALA A 184 -9.78 1.09 -22.64
C ALA A 184 -10.91 0.29 -21.97
N GLU A 185 -10.57 -0.67 -21.09
CA GLU A 185 -11.54 -1.39 -20.29
C GLU A 185 -12.27 -0.49 -19.27
N GLY A 186 -11.74 0.69 -18.96
CA GLY A 186 -12.13 1.54 -17.83
C GLY A 186 -11.35 1.18 -16.56
N ARG A 187 -11.51 1.95 -15.48
CA ARG A 187 -10.70 1.80 -14.25
C ARG A 187 -11.13 0.61 -13.40
N HIS A 188 -10.16 -0.22 -13.00
CA HIS A 188 -10.33 -1.36 -12.09
C HIS A 188 -8.99 -1.80 -11.48
N SER A 189 -8.97 -2.81 -10.57
CA SER A 189 -7.75 -3.21 -9.86
C SER A 189 -6.64 -3.69 -10.79
N GLY A 190 -6.93 -4.40 -11.87
CA GLY A 190 -5.94 -4.93 -12.80
C GLY A 190 -5.32 -3.91 -13.79
N ASN A 191 -5.54 -2.59 -13.63
CA ASN A 191 -4.94 -1.59 -14.54
C ASN A 191 -4.42 -0.31 -13.84
N GLY A 192 -4.05 -0.44 -12.57
CA GLY A 192 -3.47 0.65 -11.80
C GLY A 192 -2.21 1.23 -12.47
N PHE A 193 -1.27 0.38 -12.82
CA PHE A 193 0.01 0.80 -13.37
C PHE A 193 -0.06 1.23 -14.83
N SER A 194 -0.86 0.56 -15.67
CA SER A 194 -1.07 1.05 -17.04
C SER A 194 -1.73 2.45 -17.06
N THR A 195 -2.59 2.74 -16.08
CA THR A 195 -3.17 4.07 -15.89
C THR A 195 -2.13 5.10 -15.48
N ALA A 196 -1.29 4.80 -14.49
CA ALA A 196 -0.22 5.69 -14.03
C ALA A 196 0.83 5.97 -15.13
N LEU A 197 1.22 4.93 -15.91
CA LEU A 197 2.09 5.07 -17.07
C LEU A 197 1.47 5.98 -18.13
N GLY A 198 0.23 5.69 -18.53
CA GLY A 198 -0.45 6.44 -19.57
C GLY A 198 -0.84 7.87 -19.18
N SER A 199 -0.96 8.16 -17.89
CA SER A 199 -1.17 9.51 -17.35
C SER A 199 0.12 10.29 -17.14
N GLY A 200 1.28 9.64 -17.33
CA GLY A 200 2.59 10.28 -17.29
C GLY A 200 3.20 10.47 -15.90
N TYR A 201 2.61 9.89 -14.85
CA TYR A 201 3.10 9.97 -13.47
C TYR A 201 4.10 8.86 -13.11
N LEU A 202 4.11 7.76 -13.87
CA LEU A 202 5.01 6.62 -13.67
C LEU A 202 6.09 6.62 -14.77
N ASN A 203 7.35 6.40 -14.36
CA ASN A 203 8.51 6.29 -15.27
C ASN A 203 8.98 4.84 -15.36
N GLN A 204 9.59 4.29 -14.30
CA GLN A 204 9.99 2.88 -14.26
C GLN A 204 8.93 2.07 -13.51
N TYR A 205 8.62 0.89 -14.02
CA TYR A 205 7.77 -0.08 -13.35
C TYR A 205 8.48 -1.43 -13.29
N LYS A 206 8.69 -1.91 -12.07
CA LYS A 206 9.33 -3.19 -11.80
C LYS A 206 8.38 -4.11 -11.06
N ILE A 207 8.18 -5.32 -11.56
CA ILE A 207 7.30 -6.34 -10.99
C ILE A 207 8.18 -7.47 -10.46
N PHE A 208 8.15 -7.72 -9.16
CA PHE A 208 8.92 -8.77 -8.52
C PHE A 208 8.01 -9.89 -8.03
N GLY A 209 8.13 -11.06 -8.64
CA GLY A 209 7.32 -12.23 -8.30
C GLY A 209 6.15 -12.49 -9.27
N LEU A 210 6.17 -11.91 -10.48
CA LEU A 210 5.14 -12.13 -11.48
C LEU A 210 5.02 -13.62 -11.84
N HIS A 211 3.82 -14.21 -11.68
CA HIS A 211 3.61 -15.62 -12.02
C HIS A 211 3.40 -15.83 -13.51
N GLN A 212 4.14 -16.77 -14.10
CA GLN A 212 4.00 -17.13 -15.51
C GLN A 212 2.57 -17.68 -15.81
N ASN A 213 1.94 -18.29 -14.83
CA ASN A 213 0.59 -18.85 -14.96
C ASN A 213 -0.53 -17.79 -15.05
N TYR A 214 -0.25 -16.53 -14.69
CA TYR A 214 -1.25 -15.46 -14.65
C TYR A 214 -1.12 -14.46 -15.80
N ILE A 215 -0.27 -14.75 -16.77
CA ILE A 215 -0.04 -13.89 -17.92
C ILE A 215 -0.46 -14.55 -19.23
N ASN A 216 -0.94 -13.73 -20.16
CA ASN A 216 -1.13 -14.14 -21.56
C ASN A 216 0.09 -13.73 -22.39
N GLN A 217 0.19 -14.23 -23.64
CA GLN A 217 1.34 -13.97 -24.51
C GLN A 217 1.56 -12.47 -24.80
N SER A 218 0.53 -11.65 -24.80
CA SER A 218 0.68 -10.22 -25.11
C SER A 218 1.43 -9.44 -24.02
N LEU A 219 1.43 -9.92 -22.77
CA LEU A 219 2.08 -9.21 -21.67
C LEU A 219 3.62 -9.31 -21.73
N PRO A 220 4.26 -10.48 -21.92
CA PRO A 220 5.69 -10.55 -22.13
C PRO A 220 6.16 -9.72 -23.33
N ASP A 221 5.40 -9.73 -24.44
CA ASP A 221 5.69 -8.92 -25.63
C ASP A 221 5.64 -7.42 -25.30
N TYR A 222 4.63 -7.01 -24.52
CA TYR A 222 4.49 -5.61 -24.06
C TYR A 222 5.65 -5.21 -23.15
N ILE A 223 6.03 -6.05 -22.20
CA ILE A 223 7.18 -5.79 -21.30
C ILE A 223 8.47 -5.68 -22.12
N ALA A 224 8.71 -6.61 -23.04
CA ALA A 224 9.90 -6.60 -23.88
C ALA A 224 10.00 -5.36 -24.80
N ALA A 225 8.85 -4.82 -25.24
CA ALA A 225 8.80 -3.62 -26.07
C ALA A 225 8.99 -2.31 -25.26
N ASN A 226 8.90 -2.35 -23.93
CA ASN A 226 8.96 -1.17 -23.05
C ASN A 226 10.16 -1.25 -22.11
N GLN A 227 11.24 -0.53 -22.40
CA GLN A 227 12.48 -0.56 -21.62
C GLN A 227 12.30 -0.10 -20.15
N ASN A 228 11.25 0.64 -19.86
CA ASN A 228 10.93 1.15 -18.52
C ASN A 228 10.13 0.15 -17.68
N ILE A 229 9.73 -1.00 -18.24
CA ILE A 229 8.99 -2.04 -17.54
C ILE A 229 9.88 -3.27 -17.45
N LYS A 230 10.03 -3.82 -16.24
CA LYS A 230 10.79 -5.05 -16.00
C LYS A 230 10.00 -5.97 -15.09
N ALA A 231 10.06 -7.26 -15.37
CA ALA A 231 9.50 -8.29 -14.52
C ALA A 231 10.58 -9.29 -14.10
N PHE A 232 10.49 -9.75 -12.86
CA PHE A 232 11.19 -10.92 -12.35
C PHE A 232 10.12 -11.96 -12.04
N TYR A 233 10.17 -13.09 -12.76
CA TYR A 233 9.14 -14.12 -12.62
C TYR A 233 9.33 -14.95 -11.34
N PHE A 234 8.23 -15.34 -10.73
CA PHE A 234 8.26 -16.15 -9.50
C PHE A 234 8.90 -17.52 -9.76
N GLU A 235 8.66 -18.12 -10.91
CA GLU A 235 9.28 -19.38 -11.31
C GLU A 235 10.80 -19.27 -11.46
N ASP A 236 11.33 -18.10 -11.83
CA ASP A 236 12.78 -17.85 -11.86
C ASP A 236 13.35 -17.79 -10.44
N LEU A 237 12.57 -17.27 -9.45
CA LEU A 237 12.95 -17.32 -8.04
C LEU A 237 13.05 -18.76 -7.52
N LEU A 238 12.08 -19.61 -7.88
CA LEU A 238 12.07 -21.02 -7.47
C LEU A 238 13.28 -21.81 -8.03
N GLN A 239 13.83 -21.39 -9.15
CA GLN A 239 14.98 -22.01 -9.81
C GLN A 239 16.31 -21.31 -9.49
N SER A 240 16.26 -20.16 -8.84
CA SER A 240 17.46 -19.38 -8.53
C SER A 240 18.30 -20.05 -7.45
N PRO A 241 19.62 -20.12 -7.59
CA PRO A 241 20.51 -20.53 -6.50
C PRO A 241 20.71 -19.46 -5.43
N LYS A 242 20.22 -18.22 -5.70
CA LYS A 242 20.30 -17.07 -4.80
C LYS A 242 19.06 -17.03 -3.89
N SER A 243 19.21 -16.47 -2.71
CA SER A 243 18.08 -16.18 -1.84
C SER A 243 17.15 -15.13 -2.47
N VAL A 244 15.91 -15.04 -1.96
CA VAL A 244 14.93 -14.04 -2.40
C VAL A 244 15.50 -12.63 -2.25
N ILE A 245 16.18 -12.33 -1.12
CA ILE A 245 16.75 -11.00 -0.86
C ILE A 245 17.91 -10.65 -1.81
N GLU A 246 18.74 -11.61 -2.22
CA GLU A 246 19.80 -11.37 -3.19
C GLU A 246 19.20 -11.06 -4.57
N ASN A 247 18.21 -11.84 -5.03
CA ASN A 247 17.49 -11.58 -6.27
C ASN A 247 16.79 -10.21 -6.24
N TRP A 248 16.14 -9.88 -5.11
CA TRP A 248 15.51 -8.57 -4.91
C TRP A 248 16.50 -7.42 -5.06
N ASN A 249 17.63 -7.46 -4.34
CA ASN A 249 18.63 -6.41 -4.35
C ASN A 249 19.21 -6.17 -5.75
N GLU A 250 19.46 -7.23 -6.51
CA GLU A 250 19.92 -7.14 -7.89
C GLU A 250 18.83 -6.55 -8.79
N PHE A 251 17.59 -7.00 -8.63
CA PHE A 251 16.47 -6.54 -9.44
C PHE A 251 16.18 -5.07 -9.29
N ILE A 252 16.27 -4.52 -8.05
CA ILE A 252 16.00 -3.12 -7.79
C ILE A 252 17.24 -2.21 -7.87
N ALA A 253 18.43 -2.74 -8.20
CA ALA A 253 19.69 -1.98 -8.15
C ALA A 253 19.67 -0.72 -9.03
N ASP A 254 19.00 -0.74 -10.17
CA ASP A 254 18.86 0.38 -11.12
C ASP A 254 17.53 1.16 -10.97
N LEU A 255 16.73 0.89 -9.93
CA LEU A 255 15.52 1.67 -9.63
C LEU A 255 15.91 3.09 -9.24
N GLN A 256 15.39 4.07 -9.97
CA GLN A 256 15.71 5.48 -9.77
C GLN A 256 14.85 6.10 -8.65
N GLU A 257 15.24 7.28 -8.18
CA GLU A 257 14.47 8.09 -7.24
C GLU A 257 13.73 9.23 -8.00
N PRO A 258 12.57 9.71 -7.51
CA PRO A 258 11.82 9.19 -6.36
C PRO A 258 11.18 7.84 -6.67
N SER A 259 11.12 6.95 -5.66
CA SER A 259 10.58 5.60 -5.85
C SER A 259 9.49 5.26 -4.84
N GLY A 260 8.52 4.44 -5.26
CA GLY A 260 7.43 3.90 -4.46
C GLY A 260 7.52 2.39 -4.31
N LEU A 261 6.99 1.86 -3.21
CA LEU A 261 6.87 0.44 -2.93
C LEU A 261 5.41 0.03 -2.84
N GLU A 262 5.04 -0.93 -3.68
CA GLU A 262 3.73 -1.59 -3.68
C GLU A 262 3.90 -3.03 -3.20
N ILE A 263 2.99 -3.49 -2.35
CA ILE A 263 2.92 -4.88 -1.91
C ILE A 263 1.48 -5.36 -2.11
N ASP A 264 1.29 -6.19 -3.11
CA ASP A 264 0.06 -6.93 -3.27
C ASP A 264 0.08 -8.16 -2.35
N LEU A 265 -0.89 -8.24 -1.46
CA LEU A 265 -0.97 -9.32 -0.49
C LEU A 265 -1.32 -10.67 -1.13
N ASP A 266 -1.84 -10.70 -2.36
CA ASP A 266 -2.09 -11.93 -3.09
C ASP A 266 -0.82 -12.59 -3.61
N SER A 267 0.31 -11.88 -3.60
CA SER A 267 1.65 -12.45 -3.86
C SER A 267 2.18 -13.32 -2.71
N ILE A 268 1.60 -13.18 -1.51
CA ILE A 268 1.98 -13.94 -0.32
C ILE A 268 1.07 -15.17 -0.19
N GLU A 269 1.67 -16.37 -0.09
CA GLU A 269 0.89 -17.60 -0.01
C GLU A 269 -0.13 -17.58 1.15
N LYS A 270 -1.34 -18.05 0.86
CA LYS A 270 -2.44 -18.23 1.84
C LYS A 270 -3.01 -16.95 2.46
N VAL A 271 -2.52 -15.76 2.14
CA VAL A 271 -3.17 -14.53 2.57
C VAL A 271 -4.53 -14.41 1.89
N LEU A 272 -5.56 -14.09 2.65
CA LEU A 272 -6.92 -13.98 2.13
C LEU A 272 -7.05 -12.77 1.20
N SER A 273 -7.38 -13.02 -0.05
CA SER A 273 -7.56 -12.03 -1.11
C SER A 273 -8.51 -12.56 -2.19
N SER A 274 -8.88 -11.72 -3.14
CA SER A 274 -9.70 -12.14 -4.30
C SER A 274 -8.98 -13.17 -5.18
N ALA A 275 -7.67 -13.03 -5.34
CA ALA A 275 -6.82 -13.92 -6.13
C ALA A 275 -5.86 -14.76 -5.26
N GLN A 276 -6.35 -15.18 -4.09
CA GLN A 276 -5.55 -15.96 -3.14
C GLN A 276 -4.79 -17.10 -3.81
N THR A 277 -3.47 -17.14 -3.61
CA THR A 277 -2.60 -18.19 -4.14
C THR A 277 -2.17 -19.20 -3.09
N SER A 278 -1.94 -20.43 -3.51
CA SER A 278 -1.28 -21.48 -2.70
C SER A 278 0.23 -21.55 -2.89
N SER A 279 0.75 -20.83 -3.88
CA SER A 279 2.17 -20.74 -4.23
C SER A 279 2.51 -19.26 -4.40
N GLY A 280 3.40 -18.75 -3.60
CA GLY A 280 3.81 -17.35 -3.57
C GLY A 280 4.95 -17.15 -2.59
N PHE A 281 5.26 -15.91 -2.27
CA PHE A 281 6.24 -15.61 -1.25
C PHE A 281 5.78 -16.11 0.13
N GLN A 282 6.74 -16.56 0.94
CA GLN A 282 6.51 -16.66 2.37
C GLN A 282 6.43 -15.25 2.97
N LEU A 283 5.59 -15.03 3.97
CA LEU A 283 5.54 -13.75 4.67
C LEU A 283 6.95 -13.28 5.12
N ASN A 284 7.77 -14.21 5.58
CA ASN A 284 9.12 -13.90 6.03
C ASN A 284 10.07 -13.48 4.91
N ASP A 285 9.82 -13.85 3.65
CA ASP A 285 10.62 -13.36 2.52
C ASP A 285 10.38 -11.86 2.33
N ILE A 286 9.12 -11.43 2.36
CA ILE A 286 8.76 -10.01 2.24
C ILE A 286 9.26 -9.21 3.46
N ARG A 287 9.14 -9.76 4.65
CA ARG A 287 9.70 -9.15 5.87
C ARG A 287 11.20 -8.96 5.78
N ASN A 288 11.93 -9.94 5.26
CA ASN A 288 13.37 -9.83 5.04
C ASN A 288 13.71 -8.74 4.01
N ILE A 289 12.96 -8.67 2.91
CA ILE A 289 13.09 -7.59 1.92
C ILE A 289 12.93 -6.23 2.60
N LEU A 290 11.90 -6.05 3.42
CA LEU A 290 11.63 -4.80 4.11
C LEU A 290 12.71 -4.46 5.12
N LEU A 291 13.06 -5.37 6.03
CA LEU A 291 14.05 -5.15 7.10
C LEU A 291 15.47 -4.90 6.54
N CYS A 292 15.82 -5.51 5.41
CA CYS A 292 17.10 -5.30 4.74
C CYS A 292 17.11 -4.07 3.81
N ASN A 293 15.96 -3.42 3.60
CA ASN A 293 15.87 -2.26 2.72
C ASN A 293 16.70 -1.08 3.24
N ARG A 294 17.39 -0.39 2.32
CA ARG A 294 18.16 0.82 2.62
C ARG A 294 17.75 2.01 1.73
N ARG A 295 16.68 1.84 0.94
CA ARG A 295 16.15 2.88 0.08
C ARG A 295 15.09 3.70 0.80
N ASN A 296 15.05 5.01 0.51
CA ASN A 296 14.00 5.90 0.97
C ASN A 296 12.85 5.88 -0.04
N PHE A 297 11.92 4.94 0.11
CA PHE A 297 10.69 4.98 -0.69
C PHE A 297 9.84 6.20 -0.32
N ALA A 298 9.30 6.87 -1.33
CA ALA A 298 8.43 8.02 -1.18
C ALA A 298 7.05 7.66 -0.61
N TYR A 299 6.66 6.40 -0.74
CA TYR A 299 5.45 5.84 -0.13
C TYR A 299 5.54 4.31 -0.02
N LEU A 300 4.68 3.74 0.82
CA LEU A 300 4.33 2.32 0.86
C LEU A 300 2.83 2.16 0.64
N HIS A 301 2.43 1.24 -0.23
CA HIS A 301 1.05 0.79 -0.37
C HIS A 301 0.98 -0.72 -0.14
N VAL A 302 0.03 -1.17 0.69
CA VAL A 302 -0.27 -2.59 0.96
C VAL A 302 -1.73 -2.83 0.62
N CYS A 303 -2.02 -3.64 -0.38
CA CYS A 303 -3.36 -3.77 -0.97
C CYS A 303 -3.82 -5.22 -1.17
N GLU A 304 -5.01 -5.40 -1.73
CA GLU A 304 -5.70 -6.65 -2.11
C GLU A 304 -6.02 -7.63 -0.96
N GLY A 305 -5.47 -7.45 0.23
CA GLY A 305 -5.78 -8.30 1.37
C GLY A 305 -7.16 -8.06 1.96
N ALA A 306 -7.75 -9.11 2.52
CA ALA A 306 -9.05 -9.08 3.20
C ALA A 306 -9.03 -9.88 4.50
N THR A 307 -9.91 -9.54 5.44
CA THR A 307 -10.19 -10.36 6.63
C THR A 307 -11.51 -11.11 6.51
N GLU A 308 -12.38 -10.63 5.63
CA GLU A 308 -13.65 -11.24 5.30
C GLU A 308 -13.98 -10.98 3.83
N MET A 309 -14.37 -12.02 3.11
CA MET A 309 -14.72 -11.97 1.70
C MET A 309 -16.21 -12.17 1.50
N ALA A 310 -16.76 -11.65 0.40
CA ALA A 310 -18.18 -11.80 0.07
C ALA A 310 -18.63 -13.26 -0.15
N ASP A 311 -17.71 -14.19 -0.41
CA ASP A 311 -17.97 -15.62 -0.51
C ASP A 311 -17.98 -16.35 0.86
N GLY A 312 -17.83 -15.60 1.97
CA GLY A 312 -17.87 -16.10 3.34
C GLY A 312 -16.54 -16.60 3.90
N LYS A 313 -15.47 -16.54 3.12
CA LYS A 313 -14.13 -16.86 3.65
C LYS A 313 -13.67 -15.77 4.62
N THR A 314 -12.99 -16.18 5.69
CA THR A 314 -12.44 -15.27 6.71
C THR A 314 -11.02 -15.63 7.07
N ASP A 315 -10.21 -14.60 7.42
CA ASP A 315 -8.88 -14.77 7.99
C ASP A 315 -8.63 -13.72 9.08
N SER A 316 -8.43 -14.18 10.30
CA SER A 316 -8.12 -13.32 11.45
C SER A 316 -6.68 -12.85 11.51
N THR A 317 -5.82 -13.31 10.62
CA THR A 317 -4.37 -13.04 10.63
C THR A 317 -3.95 -11.96 9.65
N THR A 318 -4.74 -11.66 8.63
CA THR A 318 -4.41 -10.67 7.60
C THR A 318 -4.06 -9.30 8.21
N GLY A 319 -4.81 -8.83 9.20
CA GLY A 319 -4.49 -7.57 9.88
C GLY A 319 -3.12 -7.57 10.56
N LYS A 320 -2.71 -8.68 11.17
CA LYS A 320 -1.37 -8.83 11.76
C LYS A 320 -0.28 -8.91 10.69
N THR A 321 -0.56 -9.57 9.58
CA THR A 321 0.34 -9.62 8.42
C THR A 321 0.67 -8.21 7.95
N ILE A 322 -0.34 -7.38 7.71
CA ILE A 322 -0.15 -5.98 7.32
C ILE A 322 0.63 -5.20 8.39
N ALA A 323 0.29 -5.37 9.66
CA ALA A 323 1.00 -4.71 10.76
C ALA A 323 2.49 -5.09 10.82
N TYR A 324 2.86 -6.34 10.54
CA TYR A 324 4.27 -6.74 10.41
C TYR A 324 4.96 -6.02 9.24
N LEU A 325 4.35 -5.98 8.08
CA LEU A 325 4.93 -5.33 6.90
C LEU A 325 5.17 -3.83 7.15
N ILE A 326 4.21 -3.14 7.76
CA ILE A 326 4.33 -1.71 8.09
C ILE A 326 5.46 -1.50 9.12
N THR A 327 5.49 -2.27 10.20
CA THR A 327 6.51 -2.10 11.24
C THR A 327 7.90 -2.42 10.72
N ASP A 328 8.05 -3.42 9.85
CA ASP A 328 9.33 -3.77 9.25
C ASP A 328 9.81 -2.69 8.26
N PHE A 329 8.90 -2.09 7.49
CA PHE A 329 9.20 -0.94 6.62
C PHE A 329 9.69 0.26 7.42
N ILE A 330 9.03 0.59 8.53
CA ILE A 330 9.42 1.73 9.39
C ILE A 330 10.79 1.45 10.04
N LYS A 331 11.00 0.26 10.60
CA LYS A 331 12.25 -0.13 11.29
C LYS A 331 13.48 -0.13 10.38
N ALA A 332 13.32 -0.44 9.10
CA ALA A 332 14.42 -0.56 8.16
C ALA A 332 15.27 0.72 8.02
N LEU A 333 14.64 1.88 8.19
CA LEU A 333 15.27 3.20 8.03
C LEU A 333 15.50 3.93 9.36
N GLN A 334 15.25 3.27 10.49
CA GLN A 334 15.63 3.79 11.80
C GLN A 334 17.15 3.63 12.02
N PRO A 335 17.79 4.55 12.76
CA PRO A 335 19.16 4.33 13.17
C PRO A 335 19.26 3.00 13.92
N HIS A 336 20.10 2.09 13.43
CA HIS A 336 20.36 0.87 14.16
C HIS A 336 20.84 1.24 15.58
N ILE A 337 20.04 0.92 16.57
CA ILE A 337 20.51 0.94 17.95
C ILE A 337 21.53 -0.18 18.00
N SER A 338 22.81 0.18 17.87
CA SER A 338 23.90 -0.76 18.06
C SER A 338 23.70 -1.36 19.43
N GLN A 339 23.43 -2.67 19.49
CA GLN A 339 23.49 -3.40 20.74
C GLN A 339 24.88 -3.13 21.31
N LYS A 340 24.96 -2.24 22.29
CA LYS A 340 26.15 -2.21 23.14
C LYS A 340 26.17 -3.57 23.84
N PRO A 341 27.32 -4.26 23.80
CA PRO A 341 27.48 -5.56 24.45
C PRO A 341 27.22 -5.49 25.94
#